data_9015a5b539279b90afa1606a7ddb5fc3
#
_entry.id   9015a5b539279b90afa1606a7ddb5fc3
#
_cell.length_a   1.000
_cell.length_b   1.000
_cell.length_c   1.000
_cell.angle_alpha   90.00
_cell.angle_beta   90.00
_cell.angle_gamma   90.00
#
_symmetry.space_group_name_H-M   'P 1'
#
loop_
_entity.id
_entity.type
_entity.pdbx_description
1 polymer ?
#
loop_
_entity_poly.entity_id
_entity_poly.type
_entity_poly.pdbx_seq_one_letter_code
_entity_poly.pdbx_strand_id
1 'polypeptide(L)'
;MRRQTLVFLLFTNLFVALASAQQNDSNAVNCTQFMAWTAGGVSSQRLARLVQQRGISFLLDAPTSQLLLQAGAEPALLQNLHTIDLGSTHSDPGKVAATDCPAPLAHAAELIHQKKYQEAQSALQKLVTADPGNAALYFLLGYVHQQQEDWDEAFDSYQNSRQLMPGLSDVHSRLAYLLYRGDDADGAIAEARTALSIDPRNAEAYRFLGLGLYGNAQYSAAVHAFDESLARDPHSADVYYDQGITLRDKGDIDAAAAAYRKAIALNPQLWEAHNNLALLLHDLKSFDGAIAEYLEAKRLAPDESVVRNNLGNTYCDKGDYTAAITEFRELFRMDSSWQDGHSCLARALMSRREYESAIVELRAAILQNPTGPDEHRYLGQALMLVHRQAEAVRELRMAVQLDPDSPLAHHYLGTALFSGEDFQGAETEFRQAVRLQPSASNHYYLAACLMSMRRYDAALAELDTAARLEPAQDLYRTRKRELLRLMQASSVR
;
A
#
# COMPACT_ATOMS: atom_id res chain seq x y z
N MET A 1 1.59 56.64 13.78
CA MET A 1 1.95 56.91 12.39
C MET A 1 2.96 55.93 11.76
N ARG A 2 3.77 55.17 12.49
CA ARG A 2 4.76 54.24 11.90
C ARG A 2 4.23 52.81 11.49
N ARG A 3 3.02 52.41 11.88
CA ARG A 3 2.45 51.11 11.50
C ARG A 3 1.63 51.10 10.20
N GLN A 4 1.12 52.24 9.77
CA GLN A 4 0.34 52.32 8.54
C GLN A 4 1.23 52.41 7.29
N THR A 5 2.43 52.93 7.39
CA THR A 5 3.37 53.02 6.26
C THR A 5 4.01 51.66 5.89
N LEU A 6 4.16 50.74 6.87
CA LEU A 6 4.73 49.41 6.62
C LEU A 6 3.75 48.47 5.92
N VAL A 7 2.45 48.58 6.22
CA VAL A 7 1.39 47.82 5.57
C VAL A 7 1.20 48.25 4.11
N PHE A 8 1.33 49.53 3.83
CA PHE A 8 1.20 50.07 2.46
C PHE A 8 2.39 49.65 1.58
N LEU A 9 3.60 49.59 2.12
CA LEU A 9 4.80 49.12 1.40
C LEU A 9 4.78 47.59 1.15
N LEU A 10 4.20 46.78 2.04
CA LEU A 10 4.02 45.35 1.84
C LEU A 10 2.94 45.07 0.78
N PHE A 11 1.84 45.84 0.75
CA PHE A 11 0.81 45.70 -0.27
C PHE A 11 1.27 46.17 -1.66
N THR A 12 2.07 47.23 -1.75
CA THR A 12 2.60 47.71 -3.03
C THR A 12 3.66 46.75 -3.59
N ASN A 13 4.52 46.14 -2.75
CA ASN A 13 5.46 45.12 -3.22
C ASN A 13 4.77 43.78 -3.60
N LEU A 14 3.67 43.43 -2.92
CA LEU A 14 2.88 42.24 -3.28
C LEU A 14 2.13 42.49 -4.62
N PHE A 15 1.61 43.68 -4.85
CA PHE A 15 0.95 44.02 -6.12
C PHE A 15 1.94 44.16 -7.30
N VAL A 16 3.15 44.65 -7.05
CA VAL A 16 4.21 44.71 -8.06
C VAL A 16 4.76 43.32 -8.35
N ALA A 17 4.87 42.44 -7.35
CA ALA A 17 5.26 41.04 -7.55
C ALA A 17 4.17 40.25 -8.29
N LEU A 18 2.89 40.46 -7.97
CA LEU A 18 1.76 39.87 -8.70
C LEU A 18 1.64 40.44 -10.15
N ALA A 19 1.89 41.73 -10.36
CA ALA A 19 1.89 42.29 -11.68
C ALA A 19 3.09 41.86 -12.53
N SER A 20 4.27 41.64 -11.93
CA SER A 20 5.44 41.09 -12.63
C SER A 20 5.28 39.58 -12.90
N ALA A 21 4.64 38.83 -12.00
CA ALA A 21 4.27 37.45 -12.26
C ALA A 21 3.26 37.28 -13.36
N GLN A 22 2.24 38.17 -13.44
CA GLN A 22 1.29 38.19 -14.56
C GLN A 22 1.92 38.61 -15.87
N GLN A 23 2.95 39.50 -15.87
CA GLN A 23 3.64 39.93 -17.07
C GLN A 23 4.55 38.85 -17.69
N ASN A 24 5.13 37.96 -16.85
CA ASN A 24 5.91 36.81 -17.36
C ASN A 24 5.03 35.66 -17.88
N ASP A 25 3.78 35.57 -17.46
CA ASP A 25 2.84 34.52 -17.89
C ASP A 25 2.23 34.76 -19.28
N SER A 26 2.34 35.96 -19.83
CA SER A 26 1.78 36.35 -21.15
C SER A 26 2.71 36.04 -22.32
N ASN A 27 3.94 35.62 -22.08
CA ASN A 27 4.87 35.33 -23.16
C ASN A 27 4.50 34.00 -23.88
N ALA A 28 4.55 34.05 -25.22
CA ALA A 28 4.33 32.90 -26.07
C ALA A 28 5.27 31.75 -25.68
N VAL A 29 4.77 30.51 -25.74
CA VAL A 29 5.53 29.29 -25.42
C VAL A 29 6.68 29.16 -26.42
N ASN A 30 7.92 29.14 -25.96
CA ASN A 30 9.06 28.91 -26.81
C ASN A 30 9.34 27.39 -26.98
N CYS A 31 10.17 27.07 -27.98
CA CYS A 31 10.45 25.68 -28.31
C CYS A 31 11.09 24.89 -27.15
N THR A 32 12.00 25.50 -26.41
CA THR A 32 12.64 24.91 -25.23
C THR A 32 11.61 24.54 -24.17
N GLN A 33 10.68 25.46 -23.87
CA GLN A 33 9.57 25.23 -22.93
C GLN A 33 8.69 24.07 -23.40
N PHE A 34 8.26 24.11 -24.67
CA PHE A 34 7.40 23.07 -25.22
C PHE A 34 8.05 21.67 -25.12
N MET A 35 9.33 21.55 -25.55
CA MET A 35 10.08 20.29 -25.48
C MET A 35 10.27 19.81 -24.05
N ALA A 36 10.69 20.70 -23.13
CA ALA A 36 10.95 20.34 -21.75
C ALA A 36 9.66 19.89 -21.02
N TRP A 37 8.54 20.58 -21.26
CA TRP A 37 7.26 20.22 -20.66
C TRP A 37 6.73 18.89 -21.24
N THR A 38 6.88 18.68 -22.56
CA THR A 38 6.51 17.41 -23.20
C THR A 38 7.32 16.24 -22.59
N ALA A 39 8.63 16.34 -22.58
CA ALA A 39 9.52 15.32 -22.05
C ALA A 39 9.38 15.14 -20.52
N GLY A 40 8.99 16.19 -19.81
CA GLY A 40 8.73 16.21 -18.37
C GLY A 40 7.32 15.74 -17.99
N GLY A 41 6.56 15.16 -18.93
CA GLY A 41 5.30 14.50 -18.65
C GLY A 41 4.08 15.44 -18.52
N VAL A 42 4.17 16.70 -18.99
CA VAL A 42 2.98 17.56 -19.10
C VAL A 42 2.09 17.01 -20.23
N SER A 43 0.83 16.75 -19.93
CA SER A 43 -0.08 16.10 -20.88
C SER A 43 -0.29 16.93 -22.16
N SER A 44 -0.47 16.24 -23.29
CA SER A 44 -0.76 16.86 -24.60
C SER A 44 -1.95 17.80 -24.55
N GLN A 45 -2.98 17.46 -23.79
CA GLN A 45 -4.15 18.30 -23.59
C GLN A 45 -3.80 19.59 -22.82
N ARG A 46 -2.95 19.52 -21.83
CA ARG A 46 -2.47 20.69 -21.08
C ARG A 46 -1.58 21.57 -21.94
N LEU A 47 -0.67 21.00 -22.73
CA LEU A 47 0.19 21.72 -23.67
C LEU A 47 -0.64 22.44 -24.72
N ALA A 48 -1.66 21.79 -25.29
CA ALA A 48 -2.57 22.42 -26.24
C ALA A 48 -3.24 23.65 -25.63
N ARG A 49 -3.72 23.58 -24.39
CA ARG A 49 -4.33 24.75 -23.70
C ARG A 49 -3.32 25.85 -23.46
N LEU A 50 -2.10 25.53 -23.04
CA LEU A 50 -1.05 26.54 -22.86
C LEU A 50 -0.75 27.30 -24.17
N VAL A 51 -0.65 26.55 -25.27
CA VAL A 51 -0.44 27.16 -26.60
C VAL A 51 -1.65 27.99 -27.05
N GLN A 52 -2.87 27.53 -26.80
CA GLN A 52 -4.08 28.34 -27.10
C GLN A 52 -4.12 29.63 -26.30
N GLN A 53 -3.68 29.63 -25.06
CA GLN A 53 -3.71 30.82 -24.19
C GLN A 53 -2.57 31.78 -24.45
N ARG A 54 -1.38 31.31 -24.80
CA ARG A 54 -0.13 32.08 -24.86
C ARG A 54 0.41 32.24 -26.29
N GLY A 55 -0.03 31.41 -27.24
CA GLY A 55 0.60 31.26 -28.55
C GLY A 55 1.93 30.53 -28.49
N ILE A 56 2.61 30.39 -29.62
CA ILE A 56 3.98 29.88 -29.74
C ILE A 56 4.90 30.94 -30.33
N SER A 57 6.18 30.95 -29.93
CA SER A 57 7.19 31.87 -30.43
C SER A 57 8.18 31.25 -31.41
N PHE A 58 7.88 30.04 -31.91
CA PHE A 58 8.71 29.30 -32.86
C PHE A 58 7.90 28.86 -34.09
N LEU A 59 8.62 28.59 -35.19
CA LEU A 59 7.98 28.10 -36.41
C LEU A 59 7.79 26.58 -36.30
N LEU A 60 6.59 26.10 -36.59
CA LEU A 60 6.29 24.67 -36.65
C LEU A 60 6.53 24.15 -38.09
N ASP A 61 7.78 24.21 -38.51
CA ASP A 61 8.25 23.65 -39.77
C ASP A 61 8.60 22.15 -39.64
N ALA A 62 8.99 21.50 -40.74
CA ALA A 62 9.32 20.07 -40.72
C ALA A 62 10.51 19.74 -39.81
N PRO A 63 11.65 20.49 -39.78
CA PRO A 63 12.75 20.23 -38.83
C PRO A 63 12.32 20.38 -37.37
N THR A 64 11.59 21.45 -37.02
CA THR A 64 11.07 21.70 -35.68
C THR A 64 10.10 20.59 -35.24
N SER A 65 9.16 20.23 -36.12
CA SER A 65 8.22 19.13 -35.84
C SER A 65 8.94 17.82 -35.57
N GLN A 66 10.02 17.54 -36.28
CA GLN A 66 10.85 16.34 -36.04
C GLN A 66 11.53 16.36 -34.65
N LEU A 67 12.08 17.51 -34.24
CA LEU A 67 12.66 17.67 -32.89
C LEU A 67 11.61 17.53 -31.79
N LEU A 68 10.40 18.08 -31.99
CA LEU A 68 9.31 17.94 -31.04
C LEU A 68 8.80 16.50 -30.93
N LEU A 69 8.77 15.76 -32.05
CA LEU A 69 8.45 14.30 -32.03
C LEU A 69 9.53 13.51 -31.28
N GLN A 70 10.82 13.84 -31.48
CA GLN A 70 11.91 13.24 -30.71
C GLN A 70 11.78 13.56 -29.22
N ALA A 71 11.31 14.76 -28.86
CA ALA A 71 11.03 15.13 -27.49
C ALA A 71 9.73 14.50 -26.92
N GLY A 72 9.05 13.66 -27.70
CA GLY A 72 7.87 12.90 -27.27
C GLY A 72 6.52 13.58 -27.51
N ALA A 73 6.49 14.65 -28.31
CA ALA A 73 5.21 15.27 -28.67
C ALA A 73 4.36 14.29 -29.48
N GLU A 74 3.09 14.18 -29.14
CA GLU A 74 2.15 13.34 -29.89
C GLU A 74 1.89 13.93 -31.28
N PRO A 75 1.86 13.12 -32.35
CA PRO A 75 1.56 13.60 -33.69
C PRO A 75 0.22 14.36 -33.77
N ALA A 76 -0.79 13.91 -33.04
CA ALA A 76 -2.10 14.57 -32.98
C ALA A 76 -2.02 15.96 -32.35
N LEU A 77 -1.17 16.15 -31.34
CA LEU A 77 -0.94 17.49 -30.76
C LEU A 77 -0.34 18.43 -31.81
N LEU A 78 0.70 17.98 -32.52
CA LEU A 78 1.34 18.81 -33.55
C LEU A 78 0.40 19.17 -34.69
N GLN A 79 -0.45 18.22 -35.13
CA GLN A 79 -1.49 18.48 -36.13
C GLN A 79 -2.50 19.53 -35.63
N ASN A 80 -2.93 19.45 -34.39
CA ASN A 80 -3.82 20.42 -33.78
C ASN A 80 -3.18 21.80 -33.68
N LEU A 81 -1.87 21.88 -33.40
CA LEU A 81 -1.14 23.15 -33.38
C LEU A 81 -1.11 23.85 -34.76
N HIS A 82 -1.05 23.09 -35.86
CA HIS A 82 -1.15 23.65 -37.22
C HIS A 82 -2.53 24.21 -37.51
N THR A 83 -3.60 23.71 -36.89
CA THR A 83 -4.97 24.15 -37.09
C THR A 83 -5.41 25.29 -36.15
N ILE A 84 -4.69 25.48 -35.05
CA ILE A 84 -4.90 26.64 -34.19
C ILE A 84 -4.49 27.86 -35.05
N ASP A 85 -5.48 28.63 -35.49
CA ASP A 85 -5.24 29.95 -36.09
C ASP A 85 -4.53 30.79 -35.03
N LEU A 86 -3.20 30.82 -35.12
CA LEU A 86 -2.35 31.65 -34.29
C LEU A 86 -2.65 33.10 -34.69
N GLY A 87 -3.88 33.50 -34.32
CA GLY A 87 -4.45 34.78 -34.64
C GLY A 87 -3.38 35.83 -34.51
N SER A 88 -3.06 36.46 -35.61
CA SER A 88 -2.09 37.50 -35.90
C SER A 88 -1.76 38.41 -34.70
N THR A 89 -1.12 37.88 -33.69
CA THR A 89 -0.34 38.67 -32.75
C THR A 89 0.96 38.97 -33.45
N HIS A 90 0.99 40.14 -34.05
CA HIS A 90 2.05 40.79 -34.78
C HIS A 90 3.46 40.52 -34.20
N SER A 91 4.05 39.44 -34.57
CA SER A 91 5.50 39.35 -34.67
C SER A 91 5.83 39.52 -36.16
N ASP A 92 6.50 40.64 -36.46
CA ASP A 92 7.05 40.99 -37.77
C ASP A 92 7.72 39.73 -38.36
N PRO A 93 7.29 39.20 -39.55
CA PRO A 93 7.88 37.97 -40.12
C PRO A 93 9.39 38.01 -40.34
N GLY A 94 10.00 39.18 -40.19
CA GLY A 94 11.45 39.39 -40.30
C GLY A 94 12.24 39.22 -39.01
N LYS A 95 11.59 38.94 -37.85
CA LYS A 95 12.24 38.78 -36.53
C LYS A 95 12.09 37.39 -35.90
N VAL A 96 11.49 36.40 -36.56
CA VAL A 96 11.50 35.02 -36.09
C VAL A 96 12.89 34.49 -36.38
N ALA A 97 13.77 34.56 -35.38
CA ALA A 97 15.11 33.96 -35.44
C ALA A 97 15.02 32.46 -35.73
N ALA A 98 15.93 31.98 -36.55
CA ALA A 98 16.05 30.57 -36.89
C ALA A 98 16.00 29.70 -35.64
N THR A 99 15.05 28.74 -35.61
CA THR A 99 14.87 27.62 -34.72
C THR A 99 15.50 27.73 -33.31
N ASP A 100 14.74 28.26 -32.35
CA ASP A 100 15.04 28.22 -30.90
C ASP A 100 14.83 26.81 -30.28
N CYS A 101 14.82 25.77 -31.12
CA CYS A 101 14.71 24.36 -30.66
C CYS A 101 16.12 23.77 -30.50
N PRO A 102 16.62 23.69 -29.29
CA PRO A 102 17.99 23.19 -29.08
C PRO A 102 18.03 21.68 -29.33
N ALA A 103 18.77 21.25 -30.37
CA ALA A 103 19.00 19.84 -30.65
C ALA A 103 19.57 19.04 -29.44
N PRO A 104 20.45 19.62 -28.58
CA PRO A 104 20.87 18.95 -27.34
C PRO A 104 19.73 18.68 -26.35
N LEU A 105 18.67 19.51 -26.33
CA LEU A 105 17.49 19.26 -25.49
C LEU A 105 16.64 18.14 -26.08
N ALA A 106 16.47 18.07 -27.41
CA ALA A 106 15.79 16.96 -28.06
C ALA A 106 16.48 15.63 -27.75
N HIS A 107 17.82 15.61 -27.76
CA HIS A 107 18.58 14.44 -27.36
C HIS A 107 18.37 14.06 -25.88
N ALA A 108 18.37 15.02 -24.97
CA ALA A 108 18.07 14.75 -23.56
C ALA A 108 16.66 14.19 -23.38
N ALA A 109 15.68 14.73 -24.11
CA ALA A 109 14.30 14.23 -24.10
C ALA A 109 14.19 12.80 -24.65
N GLU A 110 14.92 12.49 -25.72
CA GLU A 110 14.99 11.12 -26.25
C GLU A 110 15.57 10.13 -25.23
N LEU A 111 16.62 10.51 -24.51
CA LEU A 111 17.19 9.71 -23.43
C LEU A 111 16.16 9.45 -22.31
N ILE A 112 15.34 10.43 -21.96
CA ILE A 112 14.24 10.28 -21.00
C ILE A 112 13.23 9.23 -21.51
N HIS A 113 12.81 9.28 -22.76
CA HIS A 113 11.91 8.29 -23.33
C HIS A 113 12.50 6.89 -23.36
N GLN A 114 13.84 6.78 -23.56
CA GLN A 114 14.57 5.52 -23.47
C GLN A 114 14.80 5.07 -22.02
N LYS A 115 14.32 5.81 -21.01
CA LYS A 115 14.57 5.60 -19.57
C LYS A 115 16.05 5.60 -19.18
N LYS A 116 16.91 6.26 -19.96
CA LYS A 116 18.33 6.45 -19.69
C LYS A 116 18.55 7.71 -18.85
N TYR A 117 18.00 7.71 -17.64
CA TYR A 117 17.91 8.90 -16.81
C TYR A 117 19.26 9.49 -16.41
N GLN A 118 20.29 8.68 -16.17
CA GLN A 118 21.65 9.14 -15.84
C GLN A 118 22.29 9.93 -17.00
N GLU A 119 22.12 9.43 -18.23
CA GLU A 119 22.63 10.11 -19.43
C GLU A 119 21.85 11.40 -19.68
N ALA A 120 20.52 11.36 -19.49
CA ALA A 120 19.64 12.54 -19.59
C ALA A 120 20.01 13.62 -18.58
N GLN A 121 20.24 13.24 -17.31
CA GLN A 121 20.69 14.13 -16.25
C GLN A 121 22.00 14.83 -16.63
N SER A 122 22.99 14.06 -17.09
CA SER A 122 24.29 14.62 -17.51
C SER A 122 24.17 15.60 -18.68
N ALA A 123 23.27 15.32 -19.62
CA ALA A 123 22.98 16.22 -20.74
C ALA A 123 22.26 17.50 -20.28
N LEU A 124 21.25 17.38 -19.42
CA LEU A 124 20.51 18.51 -18.88
C LEU A 124 21.37 19.40 -17.99
N GLN A 125 22.26 18.85 -17.19
CA GLN A 125 23.18 19.62 -16.33
C GLN A 125 24.08 20.55 -17.15
N LYS A 126 24.53 20.12 -18.34
CA LYS A 126 25.30 20.98 -19.28
C LYS A 126 24.43 22.11 -19.81
N LEU A 127 23.15 21.83 -20.14
CA LEU A 127 22.21 22.82 -20.63
C LEU A 127 21.87 23.86 -19.54
N VAL A 128 21.61 23.42 -18.32
CA VAL A 128 21.37 24.30 -17.16
C VAL A 128 22.61 25.17 -16.87
N THR A 129 23.82 24.61 -16.99
CA THR A 129 25.06 25.38 -16.81
C THR A 129 25.23 26.47 -17.90
N ALA A 130 24.80 26.17 -19.12
CA ALA A 130 24.89 27.12 -20.25
C ALA A 130 23.78 28.20 -20.17
N ASP A 131 22.60 27.87 -19.65
CA ASP A 131 21.46 28.79 -19.51
C ASP A 131 20.81 28.63 -18.12
N PRO A 132 21.44 29.18 -17.06
CA PRO A 132 20.95 29.03 -15.69
C PRO A 132 19.68 29.83 -15.39
N GLY A 133 19.21 30.68 -16.31
CA GLY A 133 17.95 31.41 -16.21
C GLY A 133 16.75 30.68 -16.79
N ASN A 134 16.89 29.45 -17.27
CA ASN A 134 15.84 28.75 -17.99
C ASN A 134 15.04 27.82 -17.08
N ALA A 135 13.87 28.26 -16.67
CA ALA A 135 12.96 27.52 -15.80
C ALA A 135 12.57 26.14 -16.35
N ALA A 136 12.42 26.02 -17.68
CA ALA A 136 12.00 24.77 -18.31
C ALA A 136 13.07 23.67 -18.21
N LEU A 137 14.36 24.03 -18.25
CA LEU A 137 15.45 23.08 -18.05
C LEU A 137 15.47 22.55 -16.62
N TYR A 138 15.25 23.41 -15.62
CA TYR A 138 15.14 22.97 -14.22
C TYR A 138 13.90 22.10 -14.00
N PHE A 139 12.77 22.41 -14.65
CA PHE A 139 11.58 21.55 -14.59
C PHE A 139 11.88 20.13 -15.11
N LEU A 140 12.55 20.05 -16.27
CA LEU A 140 12.88 18.77 -16.86
C LEU A 140 13.95 18.01 -16.04
N LEU A 141 14.92 18.73 -15.47
CA LEU A 141 15.92 18.14 -14.56
C LEU A 141 15.25 17.60 -13.30
N GLY A 142 14.30 18.33 -12.71
CA GLY A 142 13.48 17.86 -11.59
C GLY A 142 12.68 16.60 -11.92
N TYR A 143 12.13 16.51 -13.12
CA TYR A 143 11.47 15.31 -13.60
C TYR A 143 12.42 14.10 -13.68
N VAL A 144 13.63 14.32 -14.21
CA VAL A 144 14.64 13.25 -14.30
C VAL A 144 15.06 12.76 -12.91
N HIS A 145 15.34 13.67 -11.97
CA HIS A 145 15.64 13.32 -10.58
C HIS A 145 14.49 12.55 -9.92
N GLN A 146 13.26 12.98 -10.17
CA GLN A 146 12.06 12.28 -9.68
C GLN A 146 11.97 10.83 -10.22
N GLN A 147 12.35 10.60 -11.49
CA GLN A 147 12.36 9.25 -12.08
C GLN A 147 13.50 8.37 -11.57
N GLN A 148 14.54 8.97 -10.99
CA GLN A 148 15.67 8.29 -10.34
C GLN A 148 15.43 8.09 -8.84
N GLU A 149 14.31 8.59 -8.31
CA GLU A 149 13.99 8.63 -6.89
C GLU A 149 14.96 9.51 -6.07
N ASP A 150 15.66 10.43 -6.72
CA ASP A 150 16.52 11.44 -6.09
C ASP A 150 15.64 12.62 -5.64
N TRP A 151 14.90 12.42 -4.53
CA TRP A 151 13.78 13.29 -4.12
C TRP A 151 14.22 14.69 -3.74
N ASP A 152 15.35 14.85 -3.06
CA ASP A 152 15.90 16.14 -2.62
C ASP A 152 16.34 16.97 -3.84
N GLU A 153 17.08 16.37 -4.77
CA GLU A 153 17.51 17.00 -6.00
C GLU A 153 16.34 17.35 -6.93
N ALA A 154 15.30 16.50 -6.92
CA ALA A 154 14.06 16.80 -7.65
C ALA A 154 13.37 18.01 -7.05
N PHE A 155 13.27 18.10 -5.72
CA PHE A 155 12.69 19.23 -5.02
C PHE A 155 13.44 20.53 -5.32
N ASP A 156 14.77 20.53 -5.20
CA ASP A 156 15.61 21.69 -5.48
C ASP A 156 15.48 22.15 -6.93
N SER A 157 15.45 21.21 -7.88
CA SER A 157 15.26 21.53 -9.30
C SER A 157 13.90 22.16 -9.57
N TYR A 158 12.81 21.63 -9.01
CA TYR A 158 11.49 22.23 -9.14
C TYR A 158 11.39 23.57 -8.41
N GLN A 159 12.06 23.76 -7.28
CA GLN A 159 12.16 25.05 -6.59
C GLN A 159 12.83 26.10 -7.46
N ASN A 160 13.94 25.77 -8.12
CA ASN A 160 14.63 26.66 -9.06
C ASN A 160 13.70 27.02 -10.24
N SER A 161 13.01 26.02 -10.80
CA SER A 161 11.99 26.26 -11.84
C SER A 161 10.89 27.19 -11.37
N ARG A 162 10.35 27.01 -10.17
CA ARG A 162 9.34 27.86 -9.56
C ARG A 162 9.80 29.31 -9.36
N GLN A 163 11.03 29.49 -8.89
CA GLN A 163 11.60 30.84 -8.70
C GLN A 163 11.71 31.61 -10.01
N LEU A 164 12.09 30.92 -11.09
CA LEU A 164 12.25 31.53 -12.42
C LEU A 164 10.91 31.69 -13.14
N MET A 165 9.93 30.81 -12.90
CA MET A 165 8.60 30.85 -13.53
C MET A 165 7.50 30.49 -12.54
N PRO A 166 7.12 31.40 -11.62
CA PRO A 166 6.12 31.12 -10.58
C PRO A 166 4.68 30.90 -11.13
N GLY A 167 4.41 31.29 -12.35
CA GLY A 167 3.10 31.13 -13.00
C GLY A 167 2.94 29.81 -13.76
N LEU A 168 3.79 28.80 -13.54
CA LEU A 168 3.64 27.47 -14.13
C LEU A 168 2.95 26.53 -13.14
N SER A 169 1.66 26.27 -13.35
CA SER A 169 0.85 25.38 -12.50
C SER A 169 1.50 24.00 -12.29
N ASP A 170 2.13 23.46 -13.33
CA ASP A 170 2.72 22.12 -13.30
C ASP A 170 3.88 22.00 -12.31
N VAL A 171 4.70 23.03 -12.13
CA VAL A 171 5.78 23.06 -11.14
C VAL A 171 5.21 22.95 -9.71
N HIS A 172 4.15 23.72 -9.44
CA HIS A 172 3.48 23.66 -8.15
C HIS A 172 2.84 22.30 -7.90
N SER A 173 2.30 21.65 -8.94
CA SER A 173 1.78 20.27 -8.82
C SER A 173 2.90 19.27 -8.46
N ARG A 174 4.06 19.36 -9.12
CA ARG A 174 5.20 18.49 -8.81
C ARG A 174 5.74 18.71 -7.40
N LEU A 175 5.85 19.96 -6.96
CA LEU A 175 6.22 20.29 -5.59
C LEU A 175 5.21 19.75 -4.57
N ALA A 176 3.91 19.84 -4.85
CA ALA A 176 2.87 19.26 -4.01
C ALA A 176 3.06 17.73 -3.84
N TYR A 177 3.40 17.02 -4.93
CA TYR A 177 3.69 15.59 -4.86
C TYR A 177 4.91 15.28 -3.98
N LEU A 178 6.00 16.03 -4.15
CA LEU A 178 7.23 15.81 -3.37
C LEU A 178 7.02 16.12 -1.88
N LEU A 179 6.27 17.17 -1.55
CA LEU A 179 5.91 17.50 -0.17
C LEU A 179 5.06 16.41 0.46
N TYR A 180 4.07 15.87 -0.27
CA TYR A 180 3.29 14.72 0.19
C TYR A 180 4.18 13.48 0.44
N ARG A 181 5.13 13.21 -0.46
CA ARG A 181 6.11 12.13 -0.30
C ARG A 181 7.03 12.32 0.92
N GLY A 182 7.30 13.58 1.29
CA GLY A 182 8.07 13.96 2.47
C GLY A 182 7.23 14.13 3.73
N ASP A 183 6.01 13.59 3.77
CA ASP A 183 5.06 13.67 4.89
C ASP A 183 4.63 15.10 5.28
N ASP A 184 4.88 16.10 4.40
CA ASP A 184 4.36 17.47 4.54
C ASP A 184 3.03 17.62 3.81
N ALA A 185 1.98 17.09 4.41
CA ALA A 185 0.63 17.14 3.84
C ALA A 185 0.09 18.57 3.73
N ASP A 186 0.39 19.45 4.68
CA ASP A 186 -0.05 20.86 4.63
C ASP A 186 0.64 21.64 3.52
N GLY A 187 1.94 21.45 3.36
CA GLY A 187 2.71 22.01 2.24
C GLY A 187 2.19 21.51 0.89
N ALA A 188 1.90 20.20 0.78
CA ALA A 188 1.32 19.61 -0.42
C ALA A 188 -0.03 20.25 -0.79
N ILE A 189 -0.92 20.42 0.18
CA ILE A 189 -2.21 21.10 -0.01
C ILE A 189 -2.01 22.55 -0.47
N ALA A 190 -1.06 23.29 0.13
CA ALA A 190 -0.80 24.68 -0.21
C ALA A 190 -0.28 24.84 -1.65
N GLU A 191 0.68 24.02 -2.05
CA GLU A 191 1.22 24.03 -3.41
C GLU A 191 0.18 23.58 -4.44
N ALA A 192 -0.60 22.52 -4.16
CA ALA A 192 -1.67 22.08 -5.05
C ALA A 192 -2.75 23.17 -5.25
N ARG A 193 -3.14 23.88 -4.19
CA ARG A 193 -4.06 25.02 -4.29
C ARG A 193 -3.46 26.18 -5.08
N THR A 194 -2.17 26.43 -4.95
CA THR A 194 -1.46 27.41 -5.76
C THR A 194 -1.50 27.01 -7.24
N ALA A 195 -1.21 25.75 -7.55
CA ALA A 195 -1.34 25.21 -8.89
C ALA A 195 -2.75 25.42 -9.47
N LEU A 196 -3.79 25.17 -8.69
CA LEU A 196 -5.19 25.33 -9.09
C LEU A 196 -5.62 26.80 -9.22
N SER A 197 -5.00 27.71 -8.47
CA SER A 197 -5.23 29.14 -8.64
C SER A 197 -4.68 29.68 -9.98
N ILE A 198 -3.60 29.07 -10.47
CA ILE A 198 -2.98 29.38 -11.77
C ILE A 198 -3.75 28.69 -12.90
N ASP A 199 -4.04 27.38 -12.77
CA ASP A 199 -4.86 26.64 -13.73
C ASP A 199 -5.93 25.78 -13.03
N PRO A 200 -7.18 26.23 -12.94
CA PRO A 200 -8.29 25.47 -12.36
C PRO A 200 -8.65 24.20 -13.13
N ARG A 201 -8.01 23.92 -14.27
CA ARG A 201 -8.21 22.72 -15.08
C ARG A 201 -7.07 21.73 -14.96
N ASN A 202 -6.09 21.96 -14.08
CA ASN A 202 -4.99 21.07 -13.88
C ASN A 202 -5.45 19.83 -13.10
N ALA A 203 -5.67 18.71 -13.82
CA ALA A 203 -6.11 17.45 -13.24
C ALA A 203 -5.08 16.89 -12.23
N GLU A 204 -3.78 17.02 -12.54
CA GLU A 204 -2.71 16.55 -11.68
C GLU A 204 -2.66 17.31 -10.35
N ALA A 205 -2.91 18.64 -10.39
CA ALA A 205 -2.99 19.45 -9.18
C ALA A 205 -4.15 19.00 -8.26
N TYR A 206 -5.28 18.63 -8.83
CA TYR A 206 -6.38 18.04 -8.05
C TYR A 206 -6.00 16.67 -7.47
N ARG A 207 -5.30 15.83 -8.21
CA ARG A 207 -4.78 14.56 -7.68
C ARG A 207 -3.90 14.79 -6.46
N PHE A 208 -2.92 15.70 -6.56
CA PHE A 208 -1.99 15.97 -5.47
C PHE A 208 -2.64 16.73 -4.30
N LEU A 209 -3.68 17.54 -4.58
CA LEU A 209 -4.54 18.06 -3.52
C LEU A 209 -5.23 16.92 -2.77
N GLY A 210 -5.74 15.92 -3.49
CA GLY A 210 -6.34 14.72 -2.92
C GLY A 210 -5.36 13.94 -2.04
N LEU A 211 -4.14 13.73 -2.52
CA LEU A 211 -3.08 13.04 -1.74
C LEU A 211 -2.70 13.82 -0.48
N GLY A 212 -2.53 15.15 -0.56
CA GLY A 212 -2.27 15.97 0.63
C GLY A 212 -3.42 15.91 1.65
N LEU A 213 -4.67 15.97 1.17
CA LEU A 213 -5.85 15.84 2.03
C LEU A 213 -5.95 14.44 2.65
N TYR A 214 -5.58 13.40 1.91
CA TYR A 214 -5.47 12.03 2.42
C TYR A 214 -4.42 11.93 3.54
N GLY A 215 -3.23 12.52 3.35
CA GLY A 215 -2.18 12.57 4.38
C GLY A 215 -2.64 13.22 5.69
N ASN A 216 -3.54 14.21 5.61
CA ASN A 216 -4.19 14.84 6.76
C ASN A 216 -5.46 14.10 7.25
N ALA A 217 -5.70 12.88 6.80
CA ALA A 217 -6.88 12.06 7.11
C ALA A 217 -8.23 12.75 6.77
N GLN A 218 -8.22 13.75 5.88
CA GLN A 218 -9.43 14.43 5.42
C GLN A 218 -10.05 13.65 4.24
N TYR A 219 -10.38 12.37 4.46
CA TYR A 219 -10.75 11.42 3.41
C TYR A 219 -11.89 11.89 2.50
N SER A 220 -12.95 12.48 3.06
CA SER A 220 -14.06 12.95 2.24
C SER A 220 -13.67 14.10 1.30
N ALA A 221 -12.80 15.02 1.76
CA ALA A 221 -12.28 16.09 0.93
C ALA A 221 -11.28 15.56 -0.12
N ALA A 222 -10.48 14.54 0.24
CA ALA A 222 -9.58 13.88 -0.70
C ALA A 222 -10.34 13.20 -1.84
N VAL A 223 -11.40 12.43 -1.52
CA VAL A 223 -12.27 11.80 -2.54
C VAL A 223 -12.85 12.86 -3.49
N HIS A 224 -13.35 13.99 -2.96
CA HIS A 224 -13.84 15.08 -3.79
C HIS A 224 -12.76 15.65 -4.71
N ALA A 225 -11.53 15.82 -4.23
CA ALA A 225 -10.42 16.29 -5.06
C ALA A 225 -10.06 15.29 -6.17
N PHE A 226 -10.11 13.98 -5.89
CA PHE A 226 -9.94 12.94 -6.91
C PHE A 226 -11.07 12.94 -7.93
N ASP A 227 -12.33 13.14 -7.51
CA ASP A 227 -13.46 13.30 -8.44
C ASP A 227 -13.27 14.48 -9.38
N GLU A 228 -12.78 15.62 -8.86
CA GLU A 228 -12.44 16.80 -9.66
C GLU A 228 -11.28 16.54 -10.63
N SER A 229 -10.30 15.73 -10.24
CA SER A 229 -9.23 15.25 -11.11
C SER A 229 -9.79 14.39 -12.25
N LEU A 230 -10.62 13.40 -11.93
CA LEU A 230 -11.25 12.48 -12.88
C LEU A 230 -12.26 13.16 -13.80
N ALA A 231 -12.92 14.22 -13.35
CA ALA A 231 -13.79 15.04 -14.22
C ALA A 231 -12.99 15.73 -15.34
N ARG A 232 -11.70 15.94 -15.16
CA ARG A 232 -10.78 16.57 -16.12
C ARG A 232 -9.97 15.55 -16.92
N ASP A 233 -9.59 14.45 -16.29
CA ASP A 233 -8.91 13.32 -16.91
C ASP A 233 -9.54 12.00 -16.44
N PRO A 234 -10.59 11.52 -17.14
CA PRO A 234 -11.31 10.30 -16.74
C PRO A 234 -10.54 9.00 -17.03
N HIS A 235 -9.37 9.08 -17.65
CA HIS A 235 -8.57 7.91 -18.03
C HIS A 235 -7.33 7.71 -17.15
N SER A 236 -7.21 8.44 -16.05
CA SER A 236 -6.09 8.28 -15.12
C SER A 236 -6.28 7.07 -14.20
N ALA A 237 -5.56 5.99 -14.49
CA ALA A 237 -5.55 4.79 -13.64
C ALA A 237 -5.05 5.10 -12.22
N ASP A 238 -4.03 5.95 -12.12
CA ASP A 238 -3.42 6.34 -10.85
C ASP A 238 -4.41 7.07 -9.92
N VAL A 239 -5.25 7.95 -10.48
CA VAL A 239 -6.24 8.69 -9.67
C VAL A 239 -7.31 7.74 -9.13
N TYR A 240 -7.77 6.77 -9.92
CA TYR A 240 -8.68 5.74 -9.43
C TYR A 240 -8.03 4.85 -8.36
N TYR A 241 -6.74 4.57 -8.48
CA TYR A 241 -5.99 3.82 -7.49
C TYR A 241 -5.88 4.60 -6.17
N ASP A 242 -5.47 5.88 -6.21
CA ASP A 242 -5.37 6.77 -5.05
C ASP A 242 -6.73 6.96 -4.37
N GLN A 243 -7.80 7.12 -5.18
CA GLN A 243 -9.17 7.18 -4.69
C GLN A 243 -9.59 5.87 -4.00
N GLY A 244 -9.22 4.73 -4.57
CA GLY A 244 -9.49 3.41 -3.99
C GLY A 244 -8.86 3.24 -2.59
N ILE A 245 -7.60 3.65 -2.41
CA ILE A 245 -6.93 3.66 -1.11
C ILE A 245 -7.71 4.55 -0.13
N THR A 246 -8.04 5.77 -0.56
CA THR A 246 -8.75 6.74 0.29
C THR A 246 -10.14 6.25 0.71
N LEU A 247 -10.88 5.63 -0.20
CA LEU A 247 -12.20 5.06 0.07
C LEU A 247 -12.13 3.88 1.04
N ARG A 248 -11.11 3.01 0.90
CA ARG A 248 -10.87 1.91 1.84
C ARG A 248 -10.61 2.45 3.25
N ASP A 249 -9.73 3.41 3.40
CA ASP A 249 -9.36 3.98 4.70
C ASP A 249 -10.49 4.83 5.30
N LYS A 250 -11.37 5.37 4.46
CA LYS A 250 -12.64 5.97 4.87
C LYS A 250 -13.68 4.94 5.35
N GLY A 251 -13.54 3.66 4.95
CA GLY A 251 -14.48 2.58 5.24
C GLY A 251 -15.53 2.32 4.16
N ASP A 252 -15.45 3.00 3.01
CA ASP A 252 -16.37 2.83 1.88
C ASP A 252 -15.90 1.67 0.98
N ILE A 253 -16.00 0.45 1.47
CA ILE A 253 -15.37 -0.76 0.91
C ILE A 253 -15.85 -1.07 -0.52
N ASP A 254 -17.15 -0.97 -0.80
CA ASP A 254 -17.69 -1.25 -2.14
C ASP A 254 -17.20 -0.23 -3.17
N ALA A 255 -17.14 1.05 -2.79
CA ALA A 255 -16.63 2.11 -3.63
C ALA A 255 -15.12 1.94 -3.88
N ALA A 256 -14.35 1.54 -2.87
CA ALA A 256 -12.93 1.23 -3.01
C ALA A 256 -12.69 0.10 -4.03
N ALA A 257 -13.46 -1.01 -3.93
CA ALA A 257 -13.38 -2.10 -4.89
C ALA A 257 -13.71 -1.66 -6.32
N ALA A 258 -14.70 -0.79 -6.48
CA ALA A 258 -15.06 -0.24 -7.79
C ALA A 258 -13.94 0.64 -8.36
N ALA A 259 -13.31 1.47 -7.52
CA ALA A 259 -12.19 2.32 -7.91
C ALA A 259 -10.96 1.49 -8.34
N TYR A 260 -10.56 0.47 -7.57
CA TYR A 260 -9.46 -0.43 -7.96
C TYR A 260 -9.76 -1.15 -9.28
N ARG A 261 -10.99 -1.67 -9.49
CA ARG A 261 -11.37 -2.30 -10.76
C ARG A 261 -11.28 -1.32 -11.94
N LYS A 262 -11.60 -0.05 -11.72
CA LYS A 262 -11.44 1.00 -12.75
C LYS A 262 -9.97 1.27 -13.05
N ALA A 263 -9.12 1.36 -12.03
CA ALA A 263 -7.68 1.50 -12.18
C ALA A 263 -7.10 0.34 -13.02
N ILE A 264 -7.45 -0.90 -12.69
CA ILE A 264 -7.04 -2.12 -13.40
C ILE A 264 -7.55 -2.11 -14.86
N ALA A 265 -8.79 -1.71 -15.09
CA ALA A 265 -9.36 -1.66 -16.44
C ALA A 265 -8.63 -0.64 -17.33
N LEU A 266 -8.14 0.46 -16.77
CA LEU A 266 -7.37 1.48 -17.46
C LEU A 266 -5.89 1.12 -17.61
N ASN A 267 -5.30 0.53 -16.58
CA ASN A 267 -3.93 0.04 -16.59
C ASN A 267 -3.85 -1.39 -16.00
N PRO A 268 -3.98 -2.43 -16.84
CA PRO A 268 -3.89 -3.82 -16.38
C PRO A 268 -2.51 -4.24 -15.87
N GLN A 269 -1.49 -3.39 -16.00
CA GLN A 269 -0.14 -3.65 -15.50
C GLN A 269 0.10 -3.07 -14.10
N LEU A 270 -0.89 -2.42 -13.50
CA LEU A 270 -0.79 -1.81 -12.17
C LEU A 270 -0.95 -2.89 -11.09
N TRP A 271 0.15 -3.56 -10.75
CA TRP A 271 0.15 -4.67 -9.80
C TRP A 271 -0.34 -4.25 -8.40
N GLU A 272 -0.08 -3.01 -8.00
CA GLU A 272 -0.52 -2.45 -6.71
C GLU A 272 -2.05 -2.42 -6.61
N ALA A 273 -2.74 -2.10 -7.71
CA ALA A 273 -4.21 -2.11 -7.73
C ALA A 273 -4.77 -3.52 -7.61
N HIS A 274 -4.16 -4.51 -8.27
CA HIS A 274 -4.49 -5.93 -8.11
C HIS A 274 -4.26 -6.39 -6.66
N ASN A 275 -3.09 -6.06 -6.08
CA ASN A 275 -2.78 -6.41 -4.69
C ASN A 275 -3.79 -5.80 -3.70
N ASN A 276 -4.14 -4.52 -3.86
CA ASN A 276 -5.06 -3.84 -2.95
C ASN A 276 -6.52 -4.30 -3.12
N LEU A 277 -6.94 -4.61 -4.34
CA LEU A 277 -8.24 -5.25 -4.58
C LEU A 277 -8.28 -6.64 -3.94
N ALA A 278 -7.21 -7.42 -4.08
CA ALA A 278 -7.09 -8.74 -3.47
C ALA A 278 -7.16 -8.67 -1.94
N LEU A 279 -6.45 -7.72 -1.32
CA LEU A 279 -6.49 -7.50 0.13
C LEU A 279 -7.93 -7.21 0.61
N LEU A 280 -8.63 -6.33 -0.10
CA LEU A 280 -10.01 -5.99 0.21
C LEU A 280 -10.96 -7.20 0.04
N LEU A 281 -10.76 -8.02 -1.01
CA LEU A 281 -11.53 -9.26 -1.21
C LEU A 281 -11.21 -10.30 -0.12
N HIS A 282 -9.97 -10.37 0.34
CA HIS A 282 -9.58 -11.23 1.47
C HIS A 282 -10.32 -10.82 2.76
N ASP A 283 -10.35 -9.52 3.09
CA ASP A 283 -11.05 -9.00 4.27
C ASP A 283 -12.56 -9.29 4.22
N LEU A 284 -13.13 -9.26 3.02
CA LEU A 284 -14.51 -9.68 2.74
C LEU A 284 -14.70 -11.20 2.72
N LYS A 285 -13.65 -11.99 3.00
CA LYS A 285 -13.62 -13.46 2.96
C LYS A 285 -13.95 -14.07 1.58
N SER A 286 -13.82 -13.28 0.52
CA SER A 286 -13.90 -13.73 -0.87
C SER A 286 -12.55 -14.28 -1.33
N PHE A 287 -12.09 -15.35 -0.69
CA PHE A 287 -10.73 -15.88 -0.86
C PHE A 287 -10.39 -16.27 -2.30
N ASP A 288 -11.34 -16.86 -3.05
CA ASP A 288 -11.09 -17.23 -4.45
C ASP A 288 -10.84 -15.99 -5.32
N GLY A 289 -11.62 -14.93 -5.12
CA GLY A 289 -11.43 -13.65 -5.79
C GLY A 289 -10.09 -12.99 -5.40
N ALA A 290 -9.77 -13.00 -4.11
CA ALA A 290 -8.49 -12.47 -3.61
C ALA A 290 -7.29 -13.21 -4.22
N ILE A 291 -7.32 -14.54 -4.25
CA ILE A 291 -6.26 -15.38 -4.84
C ILE A 291 -6.07 -15.06 -6.33
N ALA A 292 -7.16 -14.90 -7.08
CA ALA A 292 -7.07 -14.57 -8.50
C ALA A 292 -6.33 -13.23 -8.73
N GLU A 293 -6.69 -12.20 -7.97
CA GLU A 293 -6.05 -10.89 -8.07
C GLU A 293 -4.59 -10.90 -7.55
N TYR A 294 -4.29 -11.60 -6.45
CA TYR A 294 -2.91 -11.77 -5.99
C TYR A 294 -2.03 -12.53 -6.99
N LEU A 295 -2.56 -13.56 -7.66
CA LEU A 295 -1.82 -14.28 -8.70
C LEU A 295 -1.47 -13.37 -9.88
N GLU A 296 -2.37 -12.46 -10.24
CA GLU A 296 -2.10 -11.49 -11.28
C GLU A 296 -1.07 -10.44 -10.79
N ALA A 297 -1.20 -9.90 -9.57
CA ALA A 297 -0.19 -9.04 -8.98
C ALA A 297 1.19 -9.70 -8.95
N LYS A 298 1.27 -10.97 -8.52
CA LYS A 298 2.51 -11.76 -8.52
C LYS A 298 3.10 -11.97 -9.92
N ARG A 299 2.25 -12.15 -10.94
CA ARG A 299 2.69 -12.29 -12.33
C ARG A 299 3.32 -10.98 -12.85
N LEU A 300 2.75 -9.84 -12.46
CA LEU A 300 3.19 -8.51 -12.88
C LEU A 300 4.46 -8.07 -12.12
N ALA A 301 4.53 -8.40 -10.84
CA ALA A 301 5.62 -8.04 -9.94
C ALA A 301 6.11 -9.28 -9.17
N PRO A 302 6.89 -10.17 -9.80
CA PRO A 302 7.27 -11.47 -9.21
C PRO A 302 8.22 -11.34 -8.01
N ASP A 303 8.93 -10.22 -7.90
CA ASP A 303 9.93 -9.98 -6.85
C ASP A 303 9.35 -9.24 -5.63
N GLU A 304 8.05 -8.90 -5.66
CA GLU A 304 7.38 -8.22 -4.56
C GLU A 304 7.00 -9.20 -3.43
N SER A 305 7.77 -9.16 -2.35
CA SER A 305 7.60 -10.01 -1.17
C SER A 305 6.22 -9.85 -0.51
N VAL A 306 5.68 -8.61 -0.50
CA VAL A 306 4.36 -8.33 0.09
C VAL A 306 3.23 -9.08 -0.60
N VAL A 307 3.28 -9.22 -1.92
CA VAL A 307 2.25 -9.95 -2.69
C VAL A 307 2.25 -11.44 -2.32
N ARG A 308 3.44 -12.04 -2.20
CA ARG A 308 3.57 -13.45 -1.80
C ARG A 308 3.11 -13.69 -0.38
N ASN A 309 3.44 -12.78 0.54
CA ASN A 309 2.98 -12.84 1.92
C ASN A 309 1.45 -12.83 2.00
N ASN A 310 0.82 -11.87 1.31
CA ASN A 310 -0.63 -11.73 1.32
C ASN A 310 -1.32 -12.93 0.66
N LEU A 311 -0.78 -13.46 -0.44
CA LEU A 311 -1.25 -14.67 -1.10
C LEU A 311 -1.13 -15.89 -0.19
N GLY A 312 0.02 -16.06 0.47
CA GLY A 312 0.26 -17.14 1.43
C GLY A 312 -0.73 -17.11 2.59
N ASN A 313 -0.95 -15.93 3.18
CA ASN A 313 -1.94 -15.72 4.24
C ASN A 313 -3.37 -16.06 3.74
N THR A 314 -3.72 -15.63 2.53
CA THR A 314 -5.04 -15.91 1.94
C THR A 314 -5.26 -17.41 1.71
N TYR A 315 -4.25 -18.15 1.22
CA TYR A 315 -4.31 -19.61 1.14
C TYR A 315 -4.48 -20.27 2.50
N CYS A 316 -3.78 -19.76 3.51
CA CYS A 316 -3.85 -20.25 4.88
C CYS A 316 -5.27 -20.09 5.47
N ASP A 317 -5.87 -18.92 5.29
CA ASP A 317 -7.21 -18.63 5.82
C ASP A 317 -8.32 -19.35 5.03
N LYS A 318 -8.07 -19.63 3.75
CA LYS A 318 -8.90 -20.52 2.95
C LYS A 318 -8.77 -22.00 3.38
N GLY A 319 -7.68 -22.37 4.05
CA GLY A 319 -7.33 -23.77 4.42
C GLY A 319 -6.55 -24.52 3.35
N ASP A 320 -6.08 -23.87 2.30
CA ASP A 320 -5.17 -24.48 1.31
C ASP A 320 -3.73 -24.40 1.80
N TYR A 321 -3.44 -25.23 2.79
CA TYR A 321 -2.13 -25.23 3.44
C TYR A 321 -0.99 -25.67 2.51
N THR A 322 -1.27 -26.40 1.45
CA THR A 322 -0.24 -26.81 0.48
C THR A 322 0.24 -25.62 -0.35
N ALA A 323 -0.68 -24.82 -0.85
CA ALA A 323 -0.36 -23.60 -1.56
C ALA A 323 0.31 -22.56 -0.64
N ALA A 324 -0.21 -22.40 0.57
CA ALA A 324 0.37 -21.49 1.58
C ALA A 324 1.85 -21.79 1.84
N ILE A 325 2.19 -23.07 2.13
CA ILE A 325 3.58 -23.50 2.35
C ILE A 325 4.47 -23.18 1.14
N THR A 326 3.96 -23.34 -0.07
CA THR A 326 4.73 -23.06 -1.28
C THR A 326 5.07 -21.57 -1.39
N GLU A 327 4.09 -20.69 -1.16
CA GLU A 327 4.31 -19.24 -1.24
C GLU A 327 5.26 -18.75 -0.11
N PHE A 328 5.08 -19.21 1.13
CA PHE A 328 5.97 -18.79 2.22
C PHE A 328 7.41 -19.32 2.08
N ARG A 329 7.60 -20.56 1.62
CA ARG A 329 8.95 -21.07 1.35
C ARG A 329 9.66 -20.27 0.29
N GLU A 330 8.96 -19.88 -0.77
CA GLU A 330 9.53 -19.02 -1.81
C GLU A 330 9.77 -17.60 -1.30
N LEU A 331 8.86 -17.04 -0.51
CA LEU A 331 9.04 -15.74 0.15
C LEU A 331 10.34 -15.70 0.97
N PHE A 332 10.53 -16.65 1.89
CA PHE A 332 11.72 -16.69 2.74
C PHE A 332 13.01 -17.06 2.00
N ARG A 333 12.89 -17.67 0.81
CA ARG A 333 14.03 -17.87 -0.10
C ARG A 333 14.45 -16.56 -0.77
N MET A 334 13.49 -15.72 -1.13
CA MET A 334 13.73 -14.41 -1.76
C MET A 334 14.21 -13.38 -0.75
N ASP A 335 13.57 -13.34 0.39
CA ASP A 335 13.90 -12.44 1.48
C ASP A 335 13.91 -13.20 2.82
N SER A 336 15.10 -13.63 3.22
CA SER A 336 15.30 -14.35 4.51
C SER A 336 15.13 -13.46 5.74
N SER A 337 15.04 -12.14 5.55
CA SER A 337 14.79 -11.17 6.63
C SER A 337 13.30 -10.85 6.80
N TRP A 338 12.45 -11.35 5.91
CA TRP A 338 11.00 -11.12 5.99
C TRP A 338 10.42 -11.68 7.28
N GLN A 339 9.68 -10.86 7.98
CA GLN A 339 9.25 -11.20 9.34
C GLN A 339 7.83 -11.78 9.41
N ASP A 340 6.94 -11.36 8.53
CA ASP A 340 5.55 -11.81 8.55
C ASP A 340 5.40 -13.22 7.95
N GLY A 341 4.29 -13.89 8.29
CA GLY A 341 3.93 -15.16 7.70
C GLY A 341 4.39 -16.40 8.46
N HIS A 342 5.35 -16.30 9.40
CA HIS A 342 5.82 -17.45 10.19
C HIS A 342 4.70 -18.15 10.96
N SER A 343 3.79 -17.40 11.57
CA SER A 343 2.64 -17.96 12.32
C SER A 343 1.72 -18.76 11.40
N CYS A 344 1.44 -18.21 10.21
CA CYS A 344 0.59 -18.89 9.23
C CYS A 344 1.28 -20.12 8.62
N LEU A 345 2.57 -20.03 8.26
CA LEU A 345 3.35 -21.16 7.79
C LEU A 345 3.38 -22.29 8.84
N ALA A 346 3.56 -21.93 10.10
CA ALA A 346 3.55 -22.90 11.20
C ALA A 346 2.20 -23.64 11.30
N ARG A 347 1.06 -22.90 11.23
CA ARG A 347 -0.28 -23.51 11.22
C ARG A 347 -0.46 -24.46 10.02
N ALA A 348 0.03 -24.07 8.87
CA ALA A 348 0.01 -24.90 7.66
C ALA A 348 0.87 -26.18 7.84
N LEU A 349 2.08 -26.06 8.41
CA LEU A 349 2.95 -27.20 8.71
C LEU A 349 2.34 -28.13 9.77
N MET A 350 1.70 -27.56 10.80
CA MET A 350 0.96 -28.33 11.82
C MET A 350 -0.13 -29.21 11.18
N SER A 351 -0.90 -28.67 10.24
CA SER A 351 -1.96 -29.42 9.54
C SER A 351 -1.39 -30.57 8.70
N ARG A 352 -0.17 -30.42 8.19
CA ARG A 352 0.57 -31.46 7.46
C ARG A 352 1.34 -32.43 8.36
N ARG A 353 1.26 -32.25 9.68
CA ARG A 353 2.01 -33.02 10.70
C ARG A 353 3.53 -32.85 10.60
N GLU A 354 4.01 -31.77 10.00
CA GLU A 354 5.42 -31.39 9.94
C GLU A 354 5.79 -30.60 11.21
N TYR A 355 5.67 -31.24 12.40
CA TYR A 355 5.69 -30.56 13.70
C TYR A 355 7.04 -29.94 14.06
N GLU A 356 8.16 -30.57 13.73
CA GLU A 356 9.48 -29.99 13.98
C GLU A 356 9.71 -28.71 13.17
N SER A 357 9.31 -28.72 11.91
CA SER A 357 9.35 -27.51 11.07
C SER A 357 8.42 -26.41 11.63
N ALA A 358 7.21 -26.79 12.07
CA ALA A 358 6.28 -25.85 12.70
C ALA A 358 6.85 -25.21 13.97
N ILE A 359 7.60 -25.96 14.79
CA ILE A 359 8.27 -25.44 16.00
C ILE A 359 9.30 -24.38 15.65
N VAL A 360 10.05 -24.55 14.55
CA VAL A 360 11.04 -23.55 14.08
C VAL A 360 10.32 -22.26 13.72
N GLU A 361 9.26 -22.36 12.92
CA GLU A 361 8.48 -21.19 12.48
C GLU A 361 7.76 -20.49 13.64
N LEU A 362 7.19 -21.25 14.59
CA LEU A 362 6.55 -20.66 15.77
C LEU A 362 7.53 -19.92 16.68
N ARG A 363 8.75 -20.43 16.81
CA ARG A 363 9.79 -19.70 17.54
C ARG A 363 10.20 -18.42 16.85
N ALA A 364 10.26 -18.41 15.53
CA ALA A 364 10.49 -17.20 14.76
C ALA A 364 9.34 -16.19 14.93
N ALA A 365 8.08 -16.66 14.88
CA ALA A 365 6.91 -15.83 15.12
C ALA A 365 6.91 -15.21 16.54
N ILE A 366 7.23 -15.99 17.57
CA ILE A 366 7.33 -15.51 18.96
C ILE A 366 8.48 -14.52 19.14
N LEU A 367 9.59 -14.68 18.42
CA LEU A 367 10.68 -13.71 18.48
C LEU A 367 10.25 -12.34 17.99
N GLN A 368 9.35 -12.28 17.02
CA GLN A 368 8.78 -11.04 16.45
C GLN A 368 7.67 -10.47 17.34
N ASN A 369 6.76 -11.32 17.79
CA ASN A 369 5.66 -10.96 18.67
C ASN A 369 5.68 -11.80 19.95
N PRO A 370 6.48 -11.43 20.96
CA PRO A 370 6.59 -12.19 22.21
C PRO A 370 5.31 -12.19 23.05
N THR A 371 4.35 -11.37 22.72
CA THR A 371 3.06 -11.23 23.43
C THR A 371 1.89 -11.86 22.69
N GLY A 372 2.16 -12.64 21.64
CA GLY A 372 1.14 -13.37 20.89
C GLY A 372 0.70 -14.64 21.62
N PRO A 373 -0.50 -14.71 22.22
CA PRO A 373 -0.93 -15.87 22.98
C PRO A 373 -1.14 -17.10 22.09
N ASP A 374 -1.55 -16.91 20.85
CA ASP A 374 -1.80 -17.99 19.91
C ASP A 374 -0.52 -18.70 19.48
N GLU A 375 0.57 -17.96 19.23
CA GLU A 375 1.87 -18.53 18.87
C GLU A 375 2.40 -19.44 19.98
N HIS A 376 2.34 -18.99 21.22
CA HIS A 376 2.71 -19.81 22.40
C HIS A 376 1.82 -21.04 22.54
N ARG A 377 0.50 -20.91 22.29
CA ARG A 377 -0.44 -22.03 22.30
C ARG A 377 -0.12 -23.05 21.20
N TYR A 378 0.09 -22.61 19.97
CA TYR A 378 0.46 -23.50 18.85
C TYR A 378 1.82 -24.15 19.07
N LEU A 379 2.80 -23.41 19.61
CA LEU A 379 4.12 -23.97 19.95
C LEU A 379 3.98 -25.05 21.01
N GLY A 380 3.19 -24.81 22.05
CA GLY A 380 2.92 -25.82 23.06
C GLY A 380 2.26 -27.07 22.49
N GLN A 381 1.28 -26.91 21.58
CA GLN A 381 0.66 -28.05 20.89
C GLN A 381 1.66 -28.84 20.05
N ALA A 382 2.49 -28.16 19.26
CA ALA A 382 3.52 -28.81 18.44
C ALA A 382 4.51 -29.58 19.31
N LEU A 383 4.98 -28.98 20.41
CA LEU A 383 5.90 -29.60 21.36
C LEU A 383 5.30 -30.83 22.04
N MET A 384 4.01 -30.84 22.35
CA MET A 384 3.32 -32.06 22.86
C MET A 384 3.36 -33.19 21.84
N LEU A 385 3.12 -32.87 20.56
CA LEU A 385 3.07 -33.88 19.47
C LEU A 385 4.43 -34.48 19.14
N VAL A 386 5.53 -33.81 19.51
CA VAL A 386 6.91 -34.33 19.43
C VAL A 386 7.44 -34.76 20.78
N HIS A 387 6.58 -34.99 21.80
CA HIS A 387 6.91 -35.48 23.14
C HIS A 387 7.88 -34.61 23.96
N ARG A 388 7.97 -33.29 23.65
CA ARG A 388 8.79 -32.32 24.40
C ARG A 388 7.96 -31.66 25.52
N GLN A 389 7.50 -32.51 26.46
CA GLN A 389 6.47 -32.17 27.44
C GLN A 389 6.80 -30.95 28.32
N ALA A 390 8.02 -30.88 28.87
CA ALA A 390 8.42 -29.79 29.76
C ALA A 390 8.43 -28.43 29.05
N GLU A 391 8.78 -28.40 27.77
CA GLU A 391 8.73 -27.19 26.96
C GLU A 391 7.29 -26.82 26.64
N ALA A 392 6.46 -27.78 26.26
CA ALA A 392 5.04 -27.56 25.99
C ALA A 392 4.33 -26.88 27.16
N VAL A 393 4.55 -27.39 28.40
CA VAL A 393 3.96 -26.79 29.61
C VAL A 393 4.41 -25.34 29.81
N ARG A 394 5.70 -25.02 29.54
CA ARG A 394 6.18 -23.61 29.64
C ARG A 394 5.46 -22.69 28.67
N GLU A 395 5.39 -23.10 27.41
CA GLU A 395 4.76 -22.29 26.36
C GLU A 395 3.25 -22.11 26.59
N LEU A 396 2.56 -23.19 27.02
CA LEU A 396 1.12 -23.13 27.30
C LEU A 396 0.80 -22.30 28.56
N ARG A 397 1.69 -22.30 29.57
CA ARG A 397 1.56 -21.36 30.70
C ARG A 397 1.71 -19.90 30.24
N MET A 398 2.64 -19.63 29.31
CA MET A 398 2.76 -18.29 28.72
C MET A 398 1.49 -17.93 27.96
N ALA A 399 0.93 -18.83 27.17
CA ALA A 399 -0.34 -18.58 26.47
C ALA A 399 -1.49 -18.23 27.43
N VAL A 400 -1.63 -18.95 28.53
CA VAL A 400 -2.62 -18.68 29.59
C VAL A 400 -2.34 -17.35 30.30
N GLN A 401 -1.07 -17.02 30.54
CA GLN A 401 -0.70 -15.75 31.16
C GLN A 401 -1.03 -14.54 30.26
N LEU A 402 -0.82 -14.68 28.96
CA LEU A 402 -1.07 -13.62 27.96
C LEU A 402 -2.58 -13.47 27.66
N ASP A 403 -3.31 -14.57 27.64
CA ASP A 403 -4.78 -14.59 27.47
C ASP A 403 -5.43 -15.53 28.50
N PRO A 404 -5.72 -15.02 29.71
CA PRO A 404 -6.36 -15.80 30.78
C PRO A 404 -7.82 -16.22 30.50
N ASP A 405 -8.43 -15.63 29.50
CA ASP A 405 -9.82 -15.92 29.11
C ASP A 405 -9.91 -16.87 27.90
N SER A 406 -8.77 -17.42 27.44
CA SER A 406 -8.72 -18.39 26.34
C SER A 406 -9.07 -19.80 26.81
N PRO A 407 -10.26 -20.35 26.49
CA PRO A 407 -10.62 -21.71 26.86
C PRO A 407 -9.69 -22.75 26.21
N LEU A 408 -9.17 -22.45 25.02
CA LEU A 408 -8.24 -23.33 24.31
C LEU A 408 -6.86 -23.38 24.99
N ALA A 409 -6.34 -22.25 25.47
CA ALA A 409 -5.06 -22.22 26.18
C ALA A 409 -5.12 -23.06 27.45
N HIS A 410 -6.18 -22.90 28.27
CA HIS A 410 -6.42 -23.72 29.46
C HIS A 410 -6.61 -25.19 29.11
N HIS A 411 -7.36 -25.52 28.04
CA HIS A 411 -7.55 -26.90 27.60
C HIS A 411 -6.21 -27.58 27.25
N TYR A 412 -5.36 -26.92 26.44
CA TYR A 412 -4.08 -27.50 26.04
C TYR A 412 -3.07 -27.55 27.19
N LEU A 413 -3.08 -26.54 28.10
CA LEU A 413 -2.25 -26.60 29.31
C LEU A 413 -2.68 -27.78 30.21
N GLY A 414 -4.00 -27.95 30.43
CA GLY A 414 -4.56 -29.09 31.15
C GLY A 414 -4.15 -30.42 30.52
N THR A 415 -4.21 -30.52 29.19
CA THR A 415 -3.78 -31.72 28.45
C THR A 415 -2.28 -31.99 28.61
N ALA A 416 -1.46 -30.94 28.54
CA ALA A 416 -0.02 -31.07 28.76
C ALA A 416 0.32 -31.51 30.18
N LEU A 417 -0.29 -30.92 31.19
CA LEU A 417 -0.11 -31.31 32.61
C LEU A 417 -0.61 -32.72 32.87
N PHE A 418 -1.73 -33.12 32.29
CA PHE A 418 -2.29 -34.46 32.40
C PHE A 418 -1.32 -35.51 31.82
N SER A 419 -0.76 -35.25 30.65
CA SER A 419 0.24 -36.12 30.02
C SER A 419 1.54 -36.21 30.82
N GLY A 420 1.86 -35.20 31.64
CA GLY A 420 2.97 -35.16 32.57
C GLY A 420 2.63 -35.70 33.96
N GLU A 421 1.44 -36.31 34.14
CA GLU A 421 0.92 -36.88 35.40
C GLU A 421 0.69 -35.82 36.51
N ASP A 422 0.76 -34.54 36.22
CA ASP A 422 0.31 -33.45 37.13
C ASP A 422 -1.22 -33.33 37.08
N PHE A 423 -1.89 -34.31 37.67
CA PHE A 423 -3.37 -34.36 37.62
C PHE A 423 -4.03 -33.21 38.39
N GLN A 424 -3.38 -32.67 39.43
CA GLN A 424 -3.91 -31.57 40.23
C GLN A 424 -3.88 -30.25 39.42
N GLY A 425 -2.76 -30.00 38.77
CA GLY A 425 -2.62 -28.86 37.85
C GLY A 425 -3.58 -29.00 36.66
N ALA A 426 -3.68 -30.19 36.07
CA ALA A 426 -4.58 -30.46 34.95
C ALA A 426 -6.08 -30.22 35.32
N GLU A 427 -6.52 -30.67 36.52
CA GLU A 427 -7.86 -30.45 37.03
C GLU A 427 -8.19 -28.94 37.08
N THR A 428 -7.26 -28.13 37.58
CA THR A 428 -7.41 -26.67 37.67
C THR A 428 -7.65 -26.05 36.31
N GLU A 429 -6.80 -26.41 35.35
CA GLU A 429 -6.87 -25.85 34.00
C GLU A 429 -8.12 -26.35 33.25
N PHE A 430 -8.47 -27.64 33.34
CA PHE A 430 -9.71 -28.11 32.70
C PHE A 430 -10.98 -27.49 33.30
N ARG A 431 -11.00 -27.18 34.60
CA ARG A 431 -12.11 -26.47 35.22
C ARG A 431 -12.24 -25.04 34.67
N GLN A 432 -11.13 -24.37 34.46
CA GLN A 432 -11.15 -23.04 33.82
C GLN A 432 -11.64 -23.15 32.37
N ALA A 433 -11.16 -24.14 31.60
CA ALA A 433 -11.66 -24.36 30.24
C ALA A 433 -13.17 -24.63 30.21
N VAL A 434 -13.70 -25.43 31.15
CA VAL A 434 -15.16 -25.68 31.30
C VAL A 434 -15.91 -24.41 31.69
N ARG A 435 -15.36 -23.61 32.61
CA ARG A 435 -15.96 -22.35 33.06
C ARG A 435 -16.09 -21.34 31.93
N LEU A 436 -15.04 -21.22 31.12
CA LEU A 436 -14.98 -20.25 30.00
C LEU A 436 -15.81 -20.75 28.80
N GLN A 437 -15.73 -22.04 28.50
CA GLN A 437 -16.45 -22.68 27.41
C GLN A 437 -16.94 -24.09 27.83
N PRO A 438 -18.19 -24.22 28.27
CA PRO A 438 -18.74 -25.53 28.66
C PRO A 438 -19.05 -26.38 27.42
N SER A 439 -18.02 -27.05 26.88
CA SER A 439 -18.13 -27.97 25.76
C SER A 439 -18.06 -29.43 26.23
N ALA A 440 -18.63 -30.34 25.44
CA ALA A 440 -18.56 -31.78 25.74
C ALA A 440 -17.11 -32.27 25.85
N SER A 441 -16.23 -31.75 25.01
CA SER A 441 -14.79 -32.07 25.05
C SER A 441 -14.15 -31.64 26.37
N ASN A 442 -14.38 -30.40 26.83
CA ASN A 442 -13.79 -29.90 28.08
C ASN A 442 -14.26 -30.70 29.29
N HIS A 443 -15.57 -31.04 29.37
CA HIS A 443 -16.13 -31.90 30.40
C HIS A 443 -15.52 -33.31 30.35
N TYR A 444 -15.31 -33.88 29.16
CA TYR A 444 -14.69 -35.18 28.98
C TYR A 444 -13.24 -35.20 29.50
N TYR A 445 -12.40 -34.23 29.20
CA TYR A 445 -11.04 -34.16 29.66
C TYR A 445 -10.94 -33.93 31.17
N LEU A 446 -11.84 -33.11 31.74
CA LEU A 446 -11.99 -32.94 33.18
C LEU A 446 -12.34 -34.30 33.84
N ALA A 447 -13.31 -35.02 33.26
CA ALA A 447 -13.69 -36.34 33.76
C ALA A 447 -12.50 -37.34 33.69
N ALA A 448 -11.75 -37.36 32.59
CA ALA A 448 -10.55 -38.23 32.47
C ALA A 448 -9.52 -37.91 33.56
N CYS A 449 -9.30 -36.63 33.84
CA CYS A 449 -8.42 -36.18 34.92
C CYS A 449 -8.92 -36.66 36.30
N LEU A 450 -10.20 -36.46 36.61
CA LEU A 450 -10.83 -36.91 37.85
C LEU A 450 -10.79 -38.44 38.02
N MET A 451 -10.94 -39.19 36.92
CA MET A 451 -10.77 -40.68 36.94
C MET A 451 -9.35 -41.09 37.34
N SER A 452 -8.32 -40.42 36.79
CA SER A 452 -6.90 -40.69 37.16
C SER A 452 -6.62 -40.40 38.63
N MET A 453 -7.34 -39.42 39.20
CA MET A 453 -7.30 -39.11 40.65
C MET A 453 -8.22 -39.98 41.51
N ARG A 454 -8.89 -40.98 40.92
CA ARG A 454 -9.87 -41.88 41.57
C ARG A 454 -11.10 -41.16 42.16
N ARG A 455 -11.40 -39.95 41.68
CA ARG A 455 -12.59 -39.16 42.09
C ARG A 455 -13.79 -39.52 41.18
N TYR A 456 -14.25 -40.75 41.30
CA TYR A 456 -15.16 -41.40 40.35
C TYR A 456 -16.54 -40.77 40.29
N ASP A 457 -17.11 -40.33 41.42
CA ASP A 457 -18.41 -39.71 41.44
C ASP A 457 -18.41 -38.36 40.70
N ALA A 458 -17.38 -37.57 40.92
CA ALA A 458 -17.19 -36.31 40.20
C ALA A 458 -16.95 -36.52 38.68
N ALA A 459 -16.12 -37.54 38.34
CA ALA A 459 -15.90 -37.89 36.94
C ALA A 459 -17.19 -38.35 36.23
N LEU A 460 -18.06 -39.09 36.94
CA LEU A 460 -19.35 -39.52 36.40
C LEU A 460 -20.28 -38.34 36.06
N ALA A 461 -20.33 -37.34 36.92
CA ALA A 461 -21.13 -36.15 36.72
C ALA A 461 -20.65 -35.36 35.47
N GLU A 462 -19.33 -35.28 35.29
CA GLU A 462 -18.73 -34.60 34.11
C GLU A 462 -19.01 -35.39 32.82
N LEU A 463 -18.89 -36.73 32.83
CA LEU A 463 -19.22 -37.57 31.67
C LEU A 463 -20.71 -37.53 31.33
N ASP A 464 -21.60 -37.40 32.31
CA ASP A 464 -23.04 -37.22 32.10
C ASP A 464 -23.32 -35.88 31.40
N THR A 465 -22.58 -34.86 31.78
CA THR A 465 -22.70 -33.55 31.14
C THR A 465 -22.20 -33.57 29.71
N ALA A 466 -21.02 -34.19 29.47
CA ALA A 466 -20.47 -34.36 28.12
C ALA A 466 -21.42 -35.15 27.20
N ALA A 467 -21.97 -36.27 27.69
CA ALA A 467 -22.93 -37.06 26.92
C ALA A 467 -24.27 -36.37 26.64
N ARG A 468 -24.66 -35.45 27.50
CA ARG A 468 -25.87 -34.62 27.31
C ARG A 468 -25.63 -33.50 26.28
N LEU A 469 -24.44 -32.90 26.28
CA LEU A 469 -24.09 -31.85 25.34
C LEU A 469 -23.91 -32.40 23.91
N GLU A 470 -23.33 -33.58 23.77
CA GLU A 470 -23.17 -34.26 22.47
C GLU A 470 -23.68 -35.69 22.50
N PRO A 471 -25.04 -35.89 22.43
CA PRO A 471 -25.62 -37.22 22.56
C PRO A 471 -25.25 -38.21 21.43
N ALA A 472 -24.88 -37.71 20.27
CA ALA A 472 -24.45 -38.53 19.13
C ALA A 472 -23.05 -39.14 19.28
N GLN A 473 -22.23 -38.61 20.21
CA GLN A 473 -20.86 -39.05 20.40
C GLN A 473 -20.79 -40.27 21.37
N ASP A 474 -20.60 -41.46 20.81
CA ASP A 474 -20.56 -42.71 21.60
C ASP A 474 -19.37 -42.82 22.59
N LEU A 475 -18.32 -42.04 22.38
CA LEU A 475 -17.15 -42.00 23.23
C LEU A 475 -17.51 -41.74 24.71
N TYR A 476 -18.33 -40.69 24.95
CA TYR A 476 -18.69 -40.27 26.31
C TYR A 476 -19.52 -41.34 27.03
N ARG A 477 -20.46 -41.94 26.31
CA ARG A 477 -21.31 -43.05 26.86
C ARG A 477 -20.46 -44.30 27.14
N THR A 478 -19.49 -44.62 26.30
CA THR A 478 -18.60 -45.73 26.47
C THR A 478 -17.71 -45.55 27.72
N ARG A 479 -17.09 -44.38 27.85
CA ARG A 479 -16.30 -44.01 29.02
C ARG A 479 -17.12 -44.02 30.31
N LYS A 480 -18.36 -43.55 30.28
CA LYS A 480 -19.29 -43.64 31.41
C LYS A 480 -19.54 -45.08 31.82
N ARG A 481 -19.81 -46.01 30.86
CA ARG A 481 -20.01 -47.46 31.17
C ARG A 481 -18.74 -48.08 31.75
N GLU A 482 -17.58 -47.74 31.27
CA GLU A 482 -16.28 -48.20 31.83
C GLU A 482 -16.10 -47.74 33.27
N LEU A 483 -16.37 -46.45 33.54
CA LEU A 483 -16.28 -45.88 34.88
C LEU A 483 -17.23 -46.57 35.86
N LEU A 484 -18.50 -46.81 35.49
CA LEU A 484 -19.48 -47.49 36.31
C LEU A 484 -19.02 -48.92 36.65
N ARG A 485 -18.40 -49.64 35.72
CA ARG A 485 -17.80 -50.99 35.99
C ARG A 485 -16.65 -50.90 36.99
N LEU A 486 -15.79 -49.90 36.89
CA LEU A 486 -14.67 -49.67 37.83
C LEU A 486 -15.20 -49.35 39.25
N MET A 487 -16.25 -48.53 39.36
CA MET A 487 -16.88 -48.19 40.63
C MET A 487 -17.48 -49.44 41.30
N GLN A 488 -18.19 -50.29 40.54
CA GLN A 488 -18.72 -51.56 41.02
C GLN A 488 -17.66 -52.53 41.50
N ALA A 489 -16.54 -52.64 40.74
CA ALA A 489 -15.41 -53.50 41.12
C ALA A 489 -14.66 -52.99 42.37
N SER A 490 -14.66 -51.67 42.61
CA SER A 490 -14.03 -51.05 43.78
C SER A 490 -14.90 -51.12 45.06
N SER A 491 -16.25 -51.28 44.92
CA SER A 491 -17.18 -51.42 46.04
C SER A 491 -17.31 -52.85 46.59
N VAL A 492 -16.72 -53.83 45.88
CA VAL A 492 -16.73 -55.27 46.29
C VAL A 492 -15.44 -55.64 47.02
N ARG A 493 -14.47 -54.73 47.08
CA ARG A 493 -13.24 -54.89 47.88
C ARG A 493 -13.30 -54.06 49.16
#